data_d9f7c352cafa3221afcc71492aa59558
#
_entry.id   d9f7c352cafa3221afcc71492aa59558
#
_cell.length_a   1.000
_cell.length_b   1.000
_cell.length_c   1.000
_cell.angle_alpha   90.00
_cell.angle_beta   90.00
_cell.angle_gamma   90.00
#
_symmetry.space_group_name_H-M   'P 1'
#
loop_
_entity.id
_entity.type
_entity.pdbx_description
1 polymer ?
#
loop_
_entity_poly.entity_id
_entity_poly.type
_entity_poly.pdbx_seq_one_letter_code
_entity_poly.pdbx_strand_id
1 'polypeptide(L)'
;MTGYVITTRGERLQLPVPLGWEMNYTAGVPCDSFWLRCPWDRDQEADPGDWIRFQAVDQGETVFTGVIDECEVSWNGTGGWLEVSGRGMAALLLDNEALGQDYGTATLQDILRDHVRPFGIQVAGSPKLPAVNRFSVATGSSEWSVLYEFAQFYGGVTPRFDREGRLVLEGWTDSENLTIVDTTPVSEISVRERRYGVLSEIWVRDRFRKAVEKVKNDTFLARGGCCRRIMTMPGRSDFKTMRYSGQYQLDKSATGLIRLEVTIPILFMESRGIWCGCSGISGPRTAFTVWWK
;
A
#
# COMPACT_ATOMS: atom_id res chain seq x y z
N MET A 1 -2.90 -21.28 8.36
CA MET A 1 -2.38 -20.61 7.17
C MET A 1 -1.44 -21.54 6.42
N THR A 2 -1.50 -21.54 5.08
CA THR A 2 -0.65 -22.35 4.19
C THR A 2 0.10 -21.41 3.24
N GLY A 3 1.42 -21.56 3.15
CA GLY A 3 2.28 -20.84 2.21
C GLY A 3 2.44 -21.60 0.90
N TYR A 4 2.42 -20.89 -0.21
CA TYR A 4 2.72 -21.40 -1.55
C TYR A 4 3.76 -20.50 -2.21
N VAL A 5 4.65 -21.12 -2.98
CA VAL A 5 5.56 -20.40 -3.87
C VAL A 5 5.19 -20.71 -5.32
N ILE A 6 5.46 -19.77 -6.20
CA ILE A 6 5.23 -19.90 -7.63
C ILE A 6 6.57 -19.77 -8.31
N THR A 7 6.90 -20.77 -9.11
CA THR A 7 8.18 -20.86 -9.83
C THR A 7 8.17 -20.01 -11.10
N THR A 8 9.35 -19.81 -11.70
CA THR A 8 9.52 -19.19 -13.03
C THR A 8 8.75 -19.92 -14.13
N ARG A 9 8.42 -21.20 -13.94
CA ARG A 9 7.61 -22.01 -14.88
C ARG A 9 6.11 -21.89 -14.61
N GLY A 10 5.70 -21.14 -13.57
CA GLY A 10 4.30 -20.99 -13.17
C GLY A 10 3.78 -22.17 -12.33
N GLU A 11 4.64 -23.06 -11.88
CA GLU A 11 4.26 -24.15 -10.97
C GLU A 11 3.99 -23.61 -9.58
N ARG A 12 2.92 -24.07 -8.95
CA ARG A 12 2.56 -23.70 -7.57
C ARG A 12 2.93 -24.81 -6.61
N LEU A 13 3.91 -24.55 -5.76
CA LEU A 13 4.42 -25.51 -4.79
C LEU A 13 3.97 -25.11 -3.37
N GLN A 14 3.48 -26.06 -2.60
CA GLN A 14 3.11 -25.84 -1.21
C GLN A 14 4.36 -25.94 -0.32
N LEU A 15 4.55 -24.93 0.53
CA LEU A 15 5.58 -24.96 1.56
C LEU A 15 5.16 -25.83 2.75
N PRO A 16 6.11 -26.37 3.51
CA PRO A 16 5.83 -27.02 4.77
C PRO A 16 5.08 -26.09 5.75
N VAL A 17 4.46 -26.67 6.77
CA VAL A 17 3.76 -25.91 7.80
C VAL A 17 4.72 -24.89 8.44
N PRO A 18 4.36 -23.58 8.46
CA PRO A 18 5.26 -22.56 8.98
C PRO A 18 5.47 -22.69 10.49
N LEU A 19 6.73 -22.53 10.90
CA LEU A 19 7.15 -22.40 12.30
C LEU A 19 6.94 -20.98 12.82
N GLY A 20 7.01 -19.99 11.93
CA GLY A 20 6.76 -18.59 12.19
C GLY A 20 6.45 -17.86 10.90
N TRP A 21 5.71 -16.77 11.00
CA TRP A 21 5.37 -15.92 9.86
C TRP A 21 5.02 -14.52 10.32
N GLU A 22 5.20 -13.57 9.43
CA GLU A 22 4.80 -12.17 9.62
C GLU A 22 4.28 -11.63 8.29
N MET A 23 3.20 -10.90 8.33
CA MET A 23 2.63 -10.20 7.18
C MET A 23 2.28 -8.78 7.58
N ASN A 24 2.87 -7.81 6.88
CA ASN A 24 2.64 -6.39 7.11
C ASN A 24 1.84 -5.83 5.93
N TYR A 25 0.68 -5.26 6.24
CA TYR A 25 -0.16 -4.59 5.26
C TYR A 25 -0.05 -3.08 5.44
N THR A 26 0.25 -2.38 4.36
CA THR A 26 0.37 -0.92 4.34
C THR A 26 -0.75 -0.29 3.52
N ALA A 27 -1.05 0.97 3.78
CA ALA A 27 -2.03 1.72 3.00
C ALA A 27 -1.35 2.47 1.84
N GLY A 28 -0.58 1.76 1.00
CA GLY A 28 0.10 2.34 -0.16
C GLY A 28 1.61 2.15 -0.12
N VAL A 29 2.39 3.22 0.03
CA VAL A 29 3.86 3.18 0.05
C VAL A 29 4.36 3.39 1.48
N PRO A 30 5.32 2.59 1.99
CA PRO A 30 5.96 1.43 1.36
C PRO A 30 4.98 0.29 1.09
N CYS A 31 5.35 -0.65 0.24
CA CYS A 31 4.49 -1.79 -0.08
C CYS A 31 4.40 -2.78 1.09
N ASP A 32 3.40 -3.65 1.03
CA ASP A 32 3.24 -4.78 1.96
C ASP A 32 4.49 -5.64 1.98
N SER A 33 4.69 -6.37 3.07
CA SER A 33 5.80 -7.31 3.19
C SER A 33 5.38 -8.59 3.89
N PHE A 34 6.13 -9.65 3.66
CA PHE A 34 5.95 -10.91 4.35
C PHE A 34 7.31 -11.52 4.74
N TRP A 35 7.27 -12.31 5.76
CA TRP A 35 8.32 -13.23 6.17
C TRP A 35 7.69 -14.53 6.65
N LEU A 36 8.32 -15.65 6.30
CA LEU A 36 7.88 -16.98 6.67
C LEU A 36 9.10 -17.86 6.98
N ARG A 37 9.01 -18.68 8.02
CA ARG A 37 9.99 -19.69 8.34
C ARG A 37 9.33 -21.05 8.45
N CYS A 38 9.87 -22.06 7.75
CA CYS A 38 9.35 -23.41 7.80
C CYS A 38 10.49 -24.46 7.92
N PRO A 39 10.20 -25.70 8.36
CA PRO A 39 11.16 -26.79 8.35
C PRO A 39 11.62 -27.07 6.90
N TRP A 40 12.88 -27.46 6.74
CA TRP A 40 13.43 -27.76 5.43
C TRP A 40 14.39 -28.93 5.49
N ASP A 41 14.11 -29.99 4.73
CA ASP A 41 14.96 -31.16 4.66
C ASP A 41 16.06 -30.99 3.60
N ARG A 42 17.23 -31.60 3.84
CA ARG A 42 18.37 -31.54 2.91
C ARG A 42 18.09 -32.23 1.58
N ASP A 43 17.23 -33.25 1.60
CA ASP A 43 16.90 -34.07 0.43
C ASP A 43 15.72 -33.49 -0.37
N GLN A 44 15.33 -32.26 -0.10
CA GLN A 44 14.22 -31.59 -0.80
C GLN A 44 14.67 -31.18 -2.20
N GLU A 45 13.99 -31.69 -3.24
CA GLU A 45 14.33 -31.43 -4.65
C GLU A 45 13.99 -30.01 -5.13
N ALA A 46 13.22 -29.23 -4.35
CA ALA A 46 12.80 -27.90 -4.74
C ALA A 46 13.97 -26.90 -4.64
N ASP A 47 14.22 -26.17 -5.73
CA ASP A 47 15.23 -25.12 -5.80
C ASP A 47 14.60 -23.74 -5.50
N PRO A 48 14.91 -23.11 -4.35
CA PRO A 48 14.43 -21.75 -4.04
C PRO A 48 14.84 -20.69 -5.06
N GLY A 49 15.90 -20.92 -5.84
CA GLY A 49 16.35 -19.98 -6.88
C GLY A 49 15.35 -19.80 -8.04
N ASP A 50 14.42 -20.73 -8.22
CA ASP A 50 13.38 -20.66 -9.24
C ASP A 50 12.09 -19.95 -8.76
N TRP A 51 12.00 -19.57 -7.49
CA TRP A 51 10.80 -19.03 -6.91
C TRP A 51 10.71 -17.51 -7.12
N ILE A 52 9.59 -17.06 -7.67
CA ILE A 52 9.41 -15.64 -8.01
C ILE A 52 8.28 -14.98 -7.24
N ARG A 53 7.27 -15.75 -6.79
CA ARG A 53 6.11 -15.22 -6.07
C ARG A 53 5.76 -16.08 -4.87
N PHE A 54 5.18 -15.43 -3.89
CA PHE A 54 4.61 -16.03 -2.68
C PHE A 54 3.12 -15.76 -2.60
N GLN A 55 2.38 -16.76 -2.13
CA GLN A 55 0.96 -16.64 -1.82
C GLN A 55 0.68 -17.32 -0.48
N ALA A 56 0.00 -16.61 0.41
CA ALA A 56 -0.52 -17.19 1.65
C ALA A 56 -2.03 -17.38 1.54
N VAL A 57 -2.49 -18.54 2.02
CA VAL A 57 -3.91 -18.90 2.04
C VAL A 57 -4.27 -19.32 3.46
N ASP A 58 -5.37 -18.79 3.98
CA ASP A 58 -5.94 -19.20 5.25
C ASP A 58 -7.43 -19.47 5.10
N GLN A 59 -7.90 -20.59 5.65
CA GLN A 59 -9.29 -21.05 5.53
C GLN A 59 -9.87 -21.06 4.10
N GLY A 60 -8.99 -21.23 3.09
CA GLY A 60 -9.38 -21.23 1.67
C GLY A 60 -9.33 -19.87 0.99
N GLU A 61 -9.14 -18.79 1.75
CA GLU A 61 -9.04 -17.42 1.22
C GLU A 61 -7.58 -16.99 1.08
N THR A 62 -7.27 -16.27 0.01
CA THR A 62 -5.95 -15.65 -0.17
C THR A 62 -5.81 -14.49 0.80
N VAL A 63 -4.80 -14.56 1.66
CA VAL A 63 -4.51 -13.49 2.63
C VAL A 63 -3.35 -12.61 2.19
N PHE A 64 -2.45 -13.11 1.37
CA PHE A 64 -1.32 -12.34 0.85
C PHE A 64 -0.87 -12.86 -0.52
N THR A 65 -0.47 -11.95 -1.40
CA THR A 65 0.22 -12.25 -2.66
C THR A 65 1.33 -11.23 -2.87
N GLY A 66 2.54 -11.71 -3.19
CA GLY A 66 3.68 -10.82 -3.39
C GLY A 66 4.81 -11.45 -4.18
N VAL A 67 5.91 -10.72 -4.29
CA VAL A 67 7.16 -11.16 -4.90
C VAL A 67 8.12 -11.63 -3.81
N ILE A 68 8.94 -12.62 -4.13
CA ILE A 68 9.99 -13.11 -3.25
C ILE A 68 11.23 -12.27 -3.50
N ASP A 69 11.75 -11.66 -2.43
CA ASP A 69 13.00 -10.90 -2.49
C ASP A 69 14.18 -11.73 -2.02
N GLU A 70 13.95 -12.64 -1.04
CA GLU A 70 15.02 -13.43 -0.44
C GLU A 70 14.55 -14.82 0.00
N CYS A 71 15.38 -15.81 -0.22
CA CYS A 71 15.24 -17.15 0.33
C CYS A 71 16.55 -17.55 1.01
N GLU A 72 16.47 -17.94 2.29
CA GLU A 72 17.61 -18.43 3.04
C GLU A 72 17.35 -19.86 3.52
N VAL A 73 18.24 -20.76 3.20
CA VAL A 73 18.20 -22.14 3.68
C VAL A 73 19.35 -22.37 4.67
N SER A 74 19.04 -22.78 5.86
CA SER A 74 20.00 -22.97 6.95
C SER A 74 19.86 -24.35 7.60
N TRP A 75 20.98 -24.95 7.99
CA TRP A 75 21.03 -26.21 8.71
C TRP A 75 21.92 -26.10 9.93
N ASN A 76 21.53 -26.80 10.99
CA ASN A 76 22.34 -26.98 12.17
C ASN A 76 22.22 -28.44 12.71
N GLY A 77 22.72 -28.69 13.90
CA GLY A 77 22.64 -30.01 14.54
C GLY A 77 21.23 -30.48 14.92
N THR A 78 20.25 -29.61 14.92
CA THR A 78 18.86 -29.92 15.29
C THR A 78 17.92 -30.01 14.08
N GLY A 79 18.35 -29.62 12.89
CA GLY A 79 17.56 -29.70 11.65
C GLY A 79 17.86 -28.56 10.69
N GLY A 80 17.05 -28.50 9.64
CA GLY A 80 17.10 -27.45 8.64
C GLY A 80 15.83 -26.60 8.63
N TRP A 81 15.96 -25.37 8.20
CA TRP A 81 14.85 -24.47 7.96
C TRP A 81 15.07 -23.61 6.71
N LEU A 82 13.97 -23.21 6.13
CA LEU A 82 13.89 -22.26 5.04
C LEU A 82 13.23 -20.98 5.57
N GLU A 83 13.83 -19.85 5.29
CA GLU A 83 13.21 -18.53 5.43
C GLU A 83 12.93 -17.96 4.06
N VAL A 84 11.71 -17.44 3.87
CA VAL A 84 11.29 -16.77 2.63
C VAL A 84 10.74 -15.42 3.03
N SER A 85 11.25 -14.37 2.41
CA SER A 85 10.78 -13.01 2.64
C SER A 85 10.61 -12.25 1.34
N GLY A 86 9.79 -11.20 1.41
CA GLY A 86 9.55 -10.38 0.25
C GLY A 86 8.48 -9.33 0.47
N ARG A 87 8.07 -8.74 -0.65
CA ARG A 87 7.16 -7.60 -0.67
C ARG A 87 5.90 -7.89 -1.47
N GLY A 88 4.86 -7.08 -1.24
CA GLY A 88 3.64 -7.09 -2.05
C GLY A 88 3.91 -6.71 -3.52
N MET A 89 2.90 -6.91 -4.36
CA MET A 89 3.02 -6.71 -5.82
C MET A 89 3.42 -5.30 -6.25
N ALA A 90 3.26 -4.29 -5.38
CA ALA A 90 3.75 -2.93 -5.62
C ALA A 90 5.27 -2.87 -5.81
N ALA A 91 6.05 -3.83 -5.29
CA ALA A 91 7.49 -3.91 -5.46
C ALA A 91 7.90 -3.88 -6.94
N LEU A 92 7.15 -4.57 -7.80
CA LEU A 92 7.41 -4.58 -9.24
C LEU A 92 7.35 -3.18 -9.88
N LEU A 93 6.52 -2.30 -9.38
CA LEU A 93 6.42 -0.92 -9.87
C LEU A 93 7.37 0.04 -9.15
N LEU A 94 7.80 -0.28 -7.94
CA LEU A 94 8.74 0.52 -7.16
C LEU A 94 10.17 0.37 -7.66
N ASP A 95 10.54 -0.85 -8.04
CA ASP A 95 11.91 -1.21 -8.40
C ASP A 95 12.22 -0.98 -9.89
N ASN A 96 11.20 -0.69 -10.71
CA ASN A 96 11.37 -0.45 -12.13
C ASN A 96 11.19 1.04 -12.46
N GLU A 97 12.10 1.56 -13.28
CA GLU A 97 12.12 2.95 -13.72
C GLU A 97 11.41 3.14 -15.05
N ALA A 98 10.62 4.20 -15.15
CA ALA A 98 9.93 4.61 -16.35
C ALA A 98 10.84 5.38 -17.29
N LEU A 99 10.68 5.14 -18.59
CA LEU A 99 11.25 6.00 -19.61
C LEU A 99 10.51 7.35 -19.62
N GLY A 100 11.27 8.44 -19.73
CA GLY A 100 10.69 9.77 -19.85
C GLY A 100 9.84 9.90 -21.12
N GLN A 101 8.61 10.35 -20.97
CA GLN A 101 7.71 10.61 -22.08
C GLN A 101 6.66 11.68 -21.76
N ASP A 102 6.17 12.34 -22.80
CA ASP A 102 5.12 13.34 -22.70
C ASP A 102 3.84 12.87 -23.39
N TYR A 103 2.79 12.77 -22.62
CA TYR A 103 1.45 12.50 -23.16
C TYR A 103 0.75 13.83 -23.51
N GLY A 104 0.27 13.97 -24.74
CA GLY A 104 -0.62 15.08 -25.10
C GLY A 104 -1.91 15.06 -24.27
N THR A 105 -2.52 13.88 -24.18
CA THR A 105 -3.60 13.53 -23.28
C THR A 105 -3.34 12.11 -22.78
N ALA A 106 -3.14 11.95 -21.48
CA ALA A 106 -2.98 10.66 -20.83
C ALA A 106 -4.35 10.16 -20.33
N THR A 107 -4.74 8.97 -20.74
CA THR A 107 -5.89 8.25 -20.17
C THR A 107 -5.41 7.19 -19.18
N LEU A 108 -6.32 6.71 -18.31
CA LEU A 108 -5.99 5.59 -17.43
C LEU A 108 -5.51 4.36 -18.24
N GLN A 109 -6.11 4.11 -19.41
CA GLN A 109 -5.71 2.97 -20.24
C GLN A 109 -4.28 3.11 -20.79
N ASP A 110 -3.84 4.32 -21.10
CA ASP A 110 -2.46 4.57 -21.53
C ASP A 110 -1.49 4.29 -20.36
N ILE A 111 -1.78 4.83 -19.18
CA ILE A 111 -0.95 4.60 -17.98
C ILE A 111 -0.90 3.10 -17.63
N LEU A 112 -2.02 2.41 -17.67
CA LEU A 112 -2.03 0.97 -17.36
C LEU A 112 -1.28 0.16 -18.43
N ARG A 113 -1.41 0.51 -19.71
CA ARG A 113 -0.71 -0.18 -20.80
C ARG A 113 0.80 -0.02 -20.71
N ASP A 114 1.26 1.19 -20.42
CA ASP A 114 2.68 1.54 -20.52
C ASP A 114 3.44 1.27 -19.19
N HIS A 115 2.78 1.42 -18.05
CA HIS A 115 3.43 1.44 -16.72
C HIS A 115 3.01 0.30 -15.78
N VAL A 116 1.97 -0.50 -16.10
CA VAL A 116 1.45 -1.53 -15.18
C VAL A 116 1.43 -2.91 -15.82
N ARG A 117 0.82 -3.02 -17.01
CA ARG A 117 0.65 -4.31 -17.70
C ARG A 117 1.96 -5.01 -18.08
N PRO A 118 3.06 -4.30 -18.43
CA PRO A 118 4.34 -4.95 -18.71
C PRO A 118 4.86 -5.83 -17.57
N PHE A 119 4.44 -5.56 -16.34
CA PHE A 119 4.83 -6.31 -15.14
C PHE A 119 3.86 -7.45 -14.78
N GLY A 120 2.89 -7.75 -15.66
CA GLY A 120 1.91 -8.83 -15.46
C GLY A 120 0.89 -8.54 -14.33
N ILE A 121 0.75 -7.28 -13.94
CA ILE A 121 -0.18 -6.85 -12.88
C ILE A 121 -1.59 -6.73 -13.45
N GLN A 122 -2.54 -7.38 -12.80
CA GLN A 122 -3.96 -7.27 -13.10
C GLN A 122 -4.60 -6.11 -12.34
N VAL A 123 -5.65 -5.52 -12.90
CA VAL A 123 -6.42 -4.44 -12.28
C VAL A 123 -7.74 -5.01 -11.76
N ALA A 124 -8.06 -4.71 -10.52
CA ALA A 124 -9.34 -5.09 -9.92
C ALA A 124 -10.45 -4.10 -10.36
N GLY A 125 -11.63 -4.62 -10.62
CA GLY A 125 -12.79 -3.82 -10.98
C GLY A 125 -12.68 -3.12 -12.35
N SER A 126 -13.35 -1.98 -12.45
CA SER A 126 -13.38 -1.15 -13.66
C SER A 126 -13.21 0.33 -13.28
N PRO A 127 -12.03 0.72 -12.81
CA PRO A 127 -11.81 2.07 -12.31
C PRO A 127 -11.98 3.12 -13.43
N LYS A 128 -12.54 4.28 -13.05
CA LYS A 128 -12.74 5.41 -13.95
C LYS A 128 -12.01 6.62 -13.39
N LEU A 129 -10.90 6.99 -14.01
CA LEU A 129 -10.17 8.21 -13.70
C LEU A 129 -10.24 9.18 -14.87
N PRO A 130 -10.19 10.50 -14.60
CA PRO A 130 -10.25 11.50 -15.66
C PRO A 130 -8.98 11.46 -16.52
N ALA A 131 -9.14 11.79 -17.80
CA ALA A 131 -8.00 12.00 -18.69
C ALA A 131 -7.26 13.29 -18.33
N VAL A 132 -5.94 13.28 -18.48
CA VAL A 132 -5.05 14.38 -18.10
C VAL A 132 -4.37 14.94 -19.34
N ASN A 133 -4.53 16.24 -19.58
CA ASN A 133 -3.84 16.92 -20.66
C ASN A 133 -2.41 17.29 -20.28
N ARG A 134 -1.47 16.98 -21.15
CA ARG A 134 -0.03 17.26 -20.95
C ARG A 134 0.53 16.64 -19.68
N PHE A 135 0.34 15.33 -19.55
CA PHE A 135 0.99 14.55 -18.47
C PHE A 135 2.42 14.21 -18.90
N SER A 136 3.38 14.55 -18.07
CA SER A 136 4.82 14.38 -18.35
C SER A 136 5.43 13.41 -17.34
N VAL A 137 6.08 12.38 -17.83
CA VAL A 137 6.84 11.40 -17.06
C VAL A 137 8.33 11.77 -17.13
N ALA A 138 8.95 11.95 -15.99
CA ALA A 138 10.40 12.20 -15.95
C ALA A 138 11.17 10.87 -16.06
N THR A 139 12.26 10.87 -16.81
CA THR A 139 13.18 9.72 -16.88
C THR A 139 13.72 9.39 -15.49
N GLY A 140 13.71 8.12 -15.12
CA GLY A 140 14.17 7.63 -13.82
C GLY A 140 13.15 7.75 -12.70
N SER A 141 11.90 8.17 -12.98
CA SER A 141 10.79 7.98 -12.06
C SER A 141 10.46 6.51 -11.95
N SER A 142 10.14 5.99 -10.76
CA SER A 142 9.61 4.62 -10.67
C SER A 142 8.25 4.52 -11.36
N GLU A 143 7.94 3.37 -11.91
CA GLU A 143 6.62 3.08 -12.52
C GLU A 143 5.48 3.32 -11.52
N TRP A 144 5.73 3.02 -10.25
CA TRP A 144 4.83 3.36 -9.15
C TRP A 144 4.57 4.85 -9.03
N SER A 145 5.62 5.67 -9.14
CA SER A 145 5.48 7.13 -9.04
C SER A 145 4.60 7.68 -10.15
N VAL A 146 4.75 7.17 -11.39
CA VAL A 146 3.92 7.57 -12.53
C VAL A 146 2.46 7.23 -12.29
N LEU A 147 2.18 5.99 -11.91
CA LEU A 147 0.82 5.53 -11.58
C LEU A 147 0.22 6.33 -10.42
N TYR A 148 1.00 6.52 -9.36
CA TYR A 148 0.59 7.22 -8.16
C TYR A 148 0.27 8.69 -8.46
N GLU A 149 1.12 9.39 -9.20
CA GLU A 149 0.88 10.78 -9.59
C GLU A 149 -0.37 10.93 -10.44
N PHE A 150 -0.57 10.05 -11.41
CA PHE A 150 -1.76 10.06 -12.25
C PHE A 150 -3.03 9.80 -11.43
N ALA A 151 -3.06 8.75 -10.63
CA ALA A 151 -4.24 8.37 -9.87
C ALA A 151 -4.57 9.37 -8.75
N GLN A 152 -3.55 9.83 -8.04
CA GLN A 152 -3.72 10.70 -6.88
C GLN A 152 -4.03 12.14 -7.25
N PHE A 153 -3.22 12.76 -8.14
CA PHE A 153 -3.36 14.19 -8.41
C PHE A 153 -4.59 14.50 -9.27
N TYR A 154 -5.03 13.57 -10.09
CA TYR A 154 -6.13 13.78 -11.01
C TYR A 154 -7.38 12.96 -10.67
N GLY A 155 -7.20 11.79 -10.08
CA GLY A 155 -8.30 10.92 -9.66
C GLY A 155 -8.67 11.05 -8.18
N GLY A 156 -7.76 11.58 -7.34
CA GLY A 156 -7.93 11.63 -5.88
C GLY A 156 -7.94 10.26 -5.22
N VAL A 157 -7.40 9.27 -5.91
CA VAL A 157 -7.37 7.88 -5.47
C VAL A 157 -5.94 7.49 -5.14
N THR A 158 -5.73 6.85 -4.00
CA THR A 158 -4.45 6.22 -3.67
C THR A 158 -4.43 4.81 -4.27
N PRO A 159 -3.55 4.51 -5.23
CA PRO A 159 -3.35 3.15 -5.73
C PRO A 159 -2.97 2.22 -4.59
N ARG A 160 -3.51 1.01 -4.60
CA ARG A 160 -3.19 -0.04 -3.64
C ARG A 160 -3.31 -1.41 -4.28
N PHE A 161 -2.82 -2.43 -3.63
CA PHE A 161 -3.01 -3.81 -4.03
C PHE A 161 -3.96 -4.52 -3.08
N ASP A 162 -4.79 -5.41 -3.63
CA ASP A 162 -5.60 -6.33 -2.83
C ASP A 162 -4.78 -7.57 -2.41
N ARG A 163 -5.41 -8.48 -1.69
CA ARG A 163 -4.74 -9.70 -1.18
C ARG A 163 -4.38 -10.67 -2.30
N GLU A 164 -5.11 -10.62 -3.41
CA GLU A 164 -4.85 -11.40 -4.62
C GLU A 164 -3.71 -10.79 -5.48
N GLY A 165 -3.16 -9.65 -5.06
CA GLY A 165 -2.08 -8.96 -5.78
C GLY A 165 -2.55 -8.18 -7.00
N ARG A 166 -3.84 -7.83 -7.07
CA ARG A 166 -4.39 -7.00 -8.15
C ARG A 166 -4.34 -5.52 -7.75
N LEU A 167 -4.05 -4.66 -8.72
CA LEU A 167 -4.06 -3.21 -8.53
C LEU A 167 -5.50 -2.70 -8.38
N VAL A 168 -5.77 -1.98 -7.31
CA VAL A 168 -7.05 -1.31 -7.01
C VAL A 168 -6.88 0.19 -7.17
N LEU A 169 -7.70 0.79 -8.03
CA LEU A 169 -7.73 2.23 -8.35
C LEU A 169 -9.09 2.87 -8.01
N GLU A 170 -9.74 2.35 -7.01
CA GLU A 170 -11.01 2.85 -6.50
C GLU A 170 -10.81 3.37 -5.08
N GLY A 171 -11.65 4.33 -4.68
CA GLY A 171 -11.68 4.83 -3.30
C GLY A 171 -11.97 3.70 -2.31
N TRP A 172 -11.58 3.90 -1.05
CA TRP A 172 -12.01 3.02 0.01
C TRP A 172 -13.53 3.11 0.19
N THR A 173 -14.18 1.98 0.17
CA THR A 173 -15.59 1.88 0.59
C THR A 173 -15.59 1.27 1.99
N ASP A 174 -16.26 1.94 2.93
CA ASP A 174 -16.50 1.42 4.28
C ASP A 174 -17.54 0.30 4.15
N SER A 175 -17.10 -0.91 3.80
CA SER A 175 -18.00 -2.05 3.59
C SER A 175 -18.42 -2.74 4.88
N GLU A 176 -17.60 -2.63 5.93
CA GLU A 176 -17.84 -3.33 7.19
C GLU A 176 -17.34 -2.51 8.38
N ASN A 177 -18.04 -2.63 9.51
CA ASN A 177 -17.63 -2.07 10.79
C ASN A 177 -17.10 -3.19 11.68
N LEU A 178 -15.82 -3.18 11.96
CA LEU A 178 -15.28 -4.01 13.01
C LEU A 178 -15.46 -3.34 14.36
N THR A 179 -16.09 -4.01 15.30
CA THR A 179 -16.22 -3.54 16.68
C THR A 179 -15.37 -4.40 17.58
N ILE A 180 -14.37 -3.79 18.23
CA ILE A 180 -13.63 -4.41 19.33
C ILE A 180 -14.47 -4.17 20.59
N VAL A 181 -15.02 -5.24 21.15
CA VAL A 181 -15.82 -5.22 22.37
C VAL A 181 -15.01 -5.73 23.56
N ASP A 182 -15.49 -5.52 24.78
CA ASP A 182 -14.80 -5.94 26.01
C ASP A 182 -14.49 -7.45 26.07
N THR A 183 -15.23 -8.26 25.31
CA THR A 183 -15.00 -9.71 25.20
C THR A 183 -13.97 -10.10 24.14
N THR A 184 -13.51 -9.15 23.31
CA THR A 184 -12.47 -9.42 22.31
C THR A 184 -11.14 -9.64 23.02
N PRO A 185 -10.43 -10.75 22.80
CA PRO A 185 -9.14 -11.00 23.43
C PRO A 185 -8.10 -10.04 22.87
N VAL A 186 -7.88 -8.94 23.56
CA VAL A 186 -6.89 -7.92 23.21
C VAL A 186 -5.70 -8.06 24.15
N SER A 187 -4.50 -8.23 23.59
CA SER A 187 -3.27 -8.32 24.37
C SER A 187 -2.71 -6.95 24.75
N GLU A 188 -2.84 -5.97 23.84
CA GLU A 188 -2.32 -4.63 24.02
C GLU A 188 -3.13 -3.62 23.21
N ILE A 189 -3.35 -2.44 23.76
CA ILE A 189 -3.87 -1.26 23.05
C ILE A 189 -2.93 -0.10 23.34
N SER A 190 -2.38 0.51 22.29
CA SER A 190 -1.62 1.75 22.43
C SER A 190 -2.20 2.86 21.53
N VAL A 191 -2.24 4.07 22.05
CA VAL A 191 -2.69 5.28 21.34
C VAL A 191 -1.54 6.26 21.27
N ARG A 192 -1.16 6.65 20.06
CA ARG A 192 -0.08 7.60 19.83
C ARG A 192 -0.58 8.80 19.04
N GLU A 193 -0.41 10.01 19.57
CA GLU A 193 -0.59 11.25 18.84
C GLU A 193 0.77 11.71 18.28
N ARG A 194 0.87 11.82 16.94
CA ARG A 194 2.08 12.25 16.24
C ARG A 194 1.80 13.47 15.39
N ARG A 195 2.24 14.63 15.85
CA ARG A 195 2.05 15.91 15.14
C ARG A 195 3.05 16.14 14.01
N TYR A 196 4.20 15.44 14.06
CA TYR A 196 5.22 15.51 13.02
C TYR A 196 4.72 14.96 11.69
N GLY A 197 4.92 15.73 10.62
CA GLY A 197 4.49 15.35 9.27
C GLY A 197 3.06 15.80 8.90
N VAL A 198 2.26 16.25 9.87
CA VAL A 198 0.93 16.81 9.59
C VAL A 198 1.08 18.20 8.99
N LEU A 199 0.46 18.44 7.83
CA LEU A 199 0.55 19.71 7.15
C LEU A 199 -0.50 20.69 7.67
N SER A 200 -0.09 21.93 7.95
CA SER A 200 -0.98 23.05 8.28
C SER A 200 -1.44 23.78 7.03
N GLU A 201 -0.60 23.83 5.99
CA GLU A 201 -0.97 24.41 4.70
C GLU A 201 -0.17 23.78 3.56
N ILE A 202 -0.75 23.79 2.38
CA ILE A 202 -0.07 23.40 1.15
C ILE A 202 -0.30 24.44 0.05
N TRP A 203 0.76 24.77 -0.66
CA TRP A 203 0.71 25.63 -1.83
C TRP A 203 0.89 24.78 -3.06
N VAL A 204 -0.16 24.70 -3.86
CA VAL A 204 -0.18 23.94 -5.10
C VAL A 204 0.04 24.87 -6.26
N ARG A 205 1.09 24.64 -7.04
CA ARG A 205 1.41 25.43 -8.23
C ARG A 205 1.23 24.63 -9.50
N ASP A 206 0.75 25.29 -10.54
CA ASP A 206 0.76 24.75 -11.89
C ASP A 206 2.17 24.86 -12.49
N ARG A 207 2.66 23.78 -13.15
CA ARG A 207 3.97 23.75 -13.78
C ARG A 207 4.09 24.74 -14.94
N PHE A 208 2.99 24.94 -15.68
CA PHE A 208 2.96 25.70 -16.93
C PHE A 208 2.42 27.13 -16.78
N ARG A 209 1.83 27.44 -15.64
CA ARG A 209 1.28 28.76 -15.32
C ARG A 209 1.89 29.28 -14.02
N LYS A 210 1.97 30.57 -13.85
CA LYS A 210 2.37 31.18 -12.57
C LYS A 210 1.24 31.19 -11.53
N ALA A 211 0.32 30.19 -11.62
CA ALA A 211 -0.82 30.07 -10.73
C ALA A 211 -0.44 29.27 -9.49
N VAL A 212 -0.85 29.72 -8.32
CA VAL A 212 -0.68 29.06 -7.04
C VAL A 212 -1.99 29.05 -6.29
N GLU A 213 -2.46 27.87 -5.88
CA GLU A 213 -3.60 27.71 -4.97
C GLU A 213 -3.09 27.37 -3.58
N LYS A 214 -3.63 28.04 -2.55
CA LYS A 214 -3.24 27.83 -1.15
C LYS A 214 -4.40 27.15 -0.41
N VAL A 215 -4.13 25.97 0.12
CA VAL A 215 -5.10 25.19 0.90
C VAL A 215 -4.59 25.06 2.34
N LYS A 216 -5.50 25.22 3.32
CA LYS A 216 -5.17 25.25 4.75
C LYS A 216 -5.92 24.19 5.51
N ASN A 217 -5.29 23.68 6.54
CA ASN A 217 -5.88 22.82 7.56
C ASN A 217 -6.17 23.69 8.81
N ASP A 218 -7.33 24.34 8.81
CA ASP A 218 -7.70 25.30 9.85
C ASP A 218 -7.75 24.64 11.25
N THR A 219 -8.19 23.39 11.33
CA THR A 219 -8.23 22.64 12.59
C THR A 219 -6.82 22.44 13.17
N PHE A 220 -5.86 22.10 12.35
CA PHE A 220 -4.48 21.89 12.82
C PHE A 220 -3.78 23.22 13.10
N LEU A 221 -4.07 24.27 12.32
CA LEU A 221 -3.59 25.63 12.58
C LEU A 221 -4.10 26.15 13.93
N ALA A 222 -5.39 25.97 14.25
CA ALA A 222 -5.97 26.36 15.55
C ALA A 222 -5.32 25.63 16.75
N ARG A 223 -4.77 24.42 16.53
CA ARG A 223 -4.00 23.65 17.52
C ARG A 223 -2.51 24.01 17.53
N GLY A 224 -2.09 25.11 16.88
CA GLY A 224 -0.72 25.57 16.81
C GLY A 224 0.16 24.79 15.83
N GLY A 225 -0.44 24.11 14.86
CA GLY A 225 0.30 23.41 13.78
C GLY A 225 0.98 24.44 12.86
N CYS A 226 2.25 24.20 12.52
CA CYS A 226 3.01 25.05 11.62
C CYS A 226 3.89 24.19 10.71
N CYS A 227 3.33 23.71 9.61
CA CYS A 227 4.05 22.93 8.61
C CYS A 227 3.51 23.23 7.23
N ARG A 228 4.34 23.85 6.37
CA ARG A 228 4.00 24.20 5.00
C ARG A 228 4.70 23.28 4.02
N ARG A 229 3.99 22.87 2.96
CA ARG A 229 4.58 22.20 1.81
C ARG A 229 4.22 22.91 0.51
N ILE A 230 5.11 22.86 -0.47
CA ILE A 230 4.86 23.34 -1.83
C ILE A 230 4.83 22.11 -2.74
N MET A 231 3.79 21.99 -3.55
CA MET A 231 3.60 20.92 -4.52
C MET A 231 3.45 21.52 -5.92
N THR A 232 4.06 20.90 -6.92
CA THR A 232 3.88 21.28 -8.32
C THR A 232 3.07 20.20 -9.03
N MET A 233 2.01 20.59 -9.71
CA MET A 233 1.20 19.68 -10.52
C MET A 233 2.02 19.22 -11.74
N PRO A 234 2.02 17.91 -12.05
CA PRO A 234 2.80 17.38 -13.18
C PRO A 234 2.24 17.79 -14.54
N GLY A 235 0.95 18.07 -14.64
CA GLY A 235 0.26 18.53 -15.83
C GLY A 235 -0.31 19.92 -15.69
N ARG A 236 -0.91 20.43 -16.79
CA ARG A 236 -1.67 21.69 -16.76
C ARG A 236 -2.95 21.49 -15.94
N SER A 237 -3.14 22.31 -14.91
CA SER A 237 -4.21 22.18 -13.94
C SER A 237 -4.99 23.48 -13.77
N ASP A 238 -6.29 23.38 -13.57
CA ASP A 238 -7.12 24.50 -13.15
C ASP A 238 -7.08 24.69 -11.62
N PHE A 239 -7.64 25.77 -11.12
CA PHE A 239 -7.67 26.05 -9.68
C PHE A 239 -8.45 25.03 -8.89
N LYS A 240 -9.52 24.44 -9.47
CA LYS A 240 -10.34 23.44 -8.80
C LYS A 240 -9.55 22.16 -8.58
N THR A 241 -8.83 21.69 -9.62
CA THR A 241 -7.96 20.52 -9.54
C THR A 241 -6.82 20.73 -8.54
N MET A 242 -6.17 21.91 -8.57
CA MET A 242 -5.10 22.24 -7.62
C MET A 242 -5.60 22.27 -6.17
N ARG A 243 -6.79 22.84 -5.93
CA ARG A 243 -7.41 22.86 -4.60
C ARG A 243 -7.75 21.46 -4.11
N TYR A 244 -8.33 20.62 -4.98
CA TYR A 244 -8.66 19.24 -4.67
C TYR A 244 -7.40 18.44 -4.31
N SER A 245 -6.35 18.53 -5.11
CA SER A 245 -5.07 17.87 -4.84
C SER A 245 -4.43 18.36 -3.54
N GLY A 246 -4.50 19.66 -3.27
CA GLY A 246 -4.01 20.25 -2.03
C GLY A 246 -4.79 19.75 -0.80
N GLN A 247 -6.13 19.71 -0.87
CA GLN A 247 -6.97 19.18 0.18
C GLN A 247 -6.66 17.70 0.46
N TYR A 248 -6.55 16.90 -0.59
CA TYR A 248 -6.18 15.51 -0.46
C TYR A 248 -4.84 15.31 0.29
N GLN A 249 -3.82 16.12 -0.02
CA GLN A 249 -2.52 16.04 0.66
C GLN A 249 -2.61 16.44 2.14
N LEU A 250 -3.42 17.44 2.47
CA LEU A 250 -3.68 17.84 3.85
C LEU A 250 -4.37 16.69 4.61
N ASP A 251 -5.43 16.13 4.04
CA ASP A 251 -6.19 15.04 4.65
C ASP A 251 -5.32 13.79 4.83
N LYS A 252 -4.52 13.45 3.81
CA LYS A 252 -3.57 12.35 3.88
C LYS A 252 -2.52 12.57 4.98
N SER A 253 -2.00 13.78 5.14
CA SER A 253 -1.02 14.08 6.19
C SER A 253 -1.62 13.95 7.59
N ALA A 254 -2.91 14.26 7.72
CA ALA A 254 -3.64 14.21 8.99
C ALA A 254 -4.02 12.77 9.41
N THR A 255 -4.06 11.80 8.49
CA THR A 255 -4.37 10.40 8.84
C THR A 255 -3.37 9.78 9.80
N GLY A 256 -2.12 10.26 9.81
CA GLY A 256 -1.07 9.82 10.74
C GLY A 256 -1.03 10.57 12.07
N LEU A 257 -1.93 11.53 12.31
CA LEU A 257 -1.95 12.33 13.54
C LEU A 257 -2.21 11.47 14.78
N ILE A 258 -3.21 10.59 14.69
CA ILE A 258 -3.55 9.65 15.76
C ILE A 258 -3.38 8.23 15.22
N ARG A 259 -2.59 7.44 15.91
CA ARG A 259 -2.37 6.03 15.61
C ARG A 259 -2.83 5.20 16.79
N LEU A 260 -3.75 4.28 16.52
CA LEU A 260 -4.17 3.25 17.46
C LEU A 260 -3.53 1.92 17.02
N GLU A 261 -2.84 1.27 17.92
CA GLU A 261 -2.31 -0.07 17.74
C GLU A 261 -3.05 -1.02 18.67
N VAL A 262 -3.57 -2.09 18.13
CA VAL A 262 -4.28 -3.13 18.88
C VAL A 262 -3.65 -4.46 18.56
N THR A 263 -3.18 -5.17 19.56
CA THR A 263 -2.63 -6.52 19.43
C THR A 263 -3.68 -7.54 19.87
N ILE A 264 -4.05 -8.42 18.96
CA ILE A 264 -5.05 -9.47 19.17
C ILE A 264 -4.39 -10.82 18.89
N PRO A 265 -4.53 -11.84 19.76
CA PRO A 265 -3.88 -13.15 19.62
C PRO A 265 -4.60 -14.10 18.63
N ILE A 266 -5.34 -13.56 17.68
CA ILE A 266 -6.05 -14.32 16.63
C ILE A 266 -5.77 -13.72 15.26
N LEU A 267 -5.76 -14.56 14.23
CA LEU A 267 -5.65 -14.09 12.86
C LEU A 267 -6.90 -13.31 12.47
N PHE A 268 -6.69 -12.11 11.99
CA PHE A 268 -7.76 -11.21 11.60
C PHE A 268 -7.86 -11.21 10.06
N MET A 269 -8.95 -11.76 9.54
CA MET A 269 -9.14 -11.98 8.10
C MET A 269 -9.66 -10.77 7.34
N GLU A 270 -9.87 -9.66 8.04
CA GLU A 270 -10.55 -8.50 7.50
C GLU A 270 -9.67 -7.67 6.54
N SER A 271 -10.28 -7.13 5.50
CA SER A 271 -9.60 -6.28 4.53
C SER A 271 -9.37 -4.86 5.07
N ARG A 272 -8.37 -4.16 4.52
CA ARG A 272 -8.13 -2.74 4.82
C ARG A 272 -9.36 -1.90 4.49
N GLY A 273 -9.58 -0.86 5.22
CA GLY A 273 -10.72 0.04 5.04
C GLY A 273 -11.88 -0.24 5.97
N ILE A 274 -11.70 -1.15 6.91
CA ILE A 274 -12.68 -1.43 7.95
C ILE A 274 -12.63 -0.35 9.03
N TRP A 275 -13.79 0.14 9.38
CA TRP A 275 -13.98 1.00 10.54
C TRP A 275 -13.87 0.17 11.81
N CYS A 276 -12.81 0.39 12.59
CA CYS A 276 -12.75 -0.14 13.95
C CYS A 276 -13.44 0.83 14.90
N GLY A 277 -14.59 0.47 15.42
CA GLY A 277 -15.21 1.14 16.57
C GLY A 277 -14.63 0.56 17.86
N CYS A 278 -13.90 1.36 18.64
CA CYS A 278 -13.56 0.99 20.03
C CYS A 278 -14.57 1.64 20.94
N SER A 279 -15.37 0.84 21.66
CA SER A 279 -16.21 1.35 22.74
C SER A 279 -15.32 1.82 23.89
N GLY A 280 -15.41 3.11 24.27
CA GLY A 280 -14.65 3.71 25.36
C GLY A 280 -13.52 4.66 24.95
N ILE A 281 -13.19 4.76 23.65
CA ILE A 281 -12.24 5.76 23.15
C ILE A 281 -13.01 6.80 22.33
N SER A 282 -13.28 7.96 22.91
CA SER A 282 -13.92 9.08 22.23
C SER A 282 -12.86 9.93 21.54
N GLY A 283 -12.90 10.01 20.19
CA GLY A 283 -12.03 10.86 19.38
C GLY A 283 -12.43 10.89 17.92
N PRO A 284 -11.97 11.87 17.14
CA PRO A 284 -12.26 11.96 15.72
C PRO A 284 -11.58 10.80 14.97
N ARG A 285 -12.18 10.41 13.85
CA ARG A 285 -11.82 9.30 12.94
C ARG A 285 -10.33 9.03 12.85
N THR A 286 -9.90 7.86 13.30
CA THR A 286 -8.51 7.48 13.47
C THR A 286 -8.15 6.42 12.44
N ALA A 287 -7.00 6.53 11.78
CA ALA A 287 -6.46 5.46 10.95
C ALA A 287 -5.92 4.36 11.87
N PHE A 288 -6.33 3.13 11.64
CA PHE A 288 -5.90 1.98 12.42
C PHE A 288 -4.78 1.24 11.71
N THR A 289 -3.75 0.87 12.45
CA THR A 289 -2.76 -0.13 12.03
C THR A 289 -2.93 -1.31 12.98
N VAL A 290 -3.31 -2.45 12.45
CA VAL A 290 -3.38 -3.69 13.23
C VAL A 290 -2.08 -4.44 13.00
N TRP A 291 -1.34 -4.72 14.09
CA TRP A 291 -0.15 -5.54 14.07
C TRP A 291 -0.51 -6.94 14.57
N TRP A 292 0.04 -7.95 13.90
CA TRP A 292 -0.10 -9.35 14.27
C TRP A 292 1.20 -9.84 14.92
N LYS A 293 1.10 -10.58 15.97
CA LYS A 293 2.19 -11.42 16.49
C LYS A 293 1.73 -12.86 16.57
#